data_a7ca735365b657bda0b29184837c507e
#
_entry.id   a7ca735365b657bda0b29184837c507e
#
_cell.length_a   1.000
_cell.length_b   1.000
_cell.length_c   1.000
_cell.angle_alpha   90.00
_cell.angle_beta   90.00
_cell.angle_gamma   90.00
#
_symmetry.space_group_name_H-M   'P 1'
#
loop_
_entity.id
_entity.type
_entity.pdbx_description
1 polymer ?
#
loop_
_entity_poly.entity_id
_entity_poly.type
_entity_poly.pdbx_seq_one_letter_code
_entity_poly.pdbx_strand_id
1 'polypeptide(L)'
;MKHILGFPVNARRFRLSLLAAGLFSLSFSVLAESVTIGGANFTESSILANIYASALKKKNIEVKTRLNLGNREIILPALKSGEIDIVPEYLGALLNYYDGKTQATRQSDVSAELAKVLPADFTLLDPSPATSITAWAVRA
;
A
#
# COMPACT_ATOMS: atom_id res chain seq x y z
N MET A 1 -45.34 60.50 46.55
CA MET A 1 -46.65 60.00 46.05
C MET A 1 -46.44 59.45 44.64
N LYS A 2 -46.75 58.14 44.42
CA LYS A 2 -46.99 57.41 43.15
C LYS A 2 -45.74 57.00 42.32
N HIS A 3 -45.38 55.79 42.47
CA HIS A 3 -45.66 54.55 41.71
C HIS A 3 -44.98 54.48 40.37
N ILE A 4 -43.96 53.63 40.38
CA ILE A 4 -43.20 53.16 39.22
C ILE A 4 -43.75 51.76 38.93
N LEU A 5 -44.25 51.55 37.73
CA LEU A 5 -44.60 50.24 37.19
C LEU A 5 -43.36 49.62 36.52
N GLY A 6 -42.90 48.53 37.10
CA GLY A 6 -41.86 47.69 36.47
C GLY A 6 -42.49 46.74 35.47
N PHE A 7 -41.84 46.62 34.28
CA PHE A 7 -42.16 45.59 33.28
C PHE A 7 -41.31 44.35 33.54
N PRO A 8 -41.88 43.15 33.58
CA PRO A 8 -41.08 41.95 33.68
C PRO A 8 -40.51 41.60 32.30
N VAL A 9 -39.20 41.61 32.22
CA VAL A 9 -38.49 41.09 31.07
C VAL A 9 -38.60 39.55 31.06
N ASN A 10 -39.30 39.01 30.07
CA ASN A 10 -39.50 37.57 29.89
C ASN A 10 -38.17 36.86 29.56
N ALA A 11 -37.49 36.35 30.59
CA ALA A 11 -36.24 35.61 30.51
C ALA A 11 -36.38 34.20 29.87
N ARG A 12 -37.53 33.87 29.28
CA ARG A 12 -37.80 32.53 28.71
C ARG A 12 -37.56 32.38 27.21
N ARG A 13 -37.26 33.46 26.49
CA ARG A 13 -37.04 33.39 25.04
C ARG A 13 -35.60 33.36 24.58
N PHE A 14 -34.64 33.45 25.51
CA PHE A 14 -33.20 33.47 25.16
C PHE A 14 -32.50 32.13 25.35
N ARG A 15 -33.19 31.07 25.77
CA ARG A 15 -32.58 29.74 26.03
C ARG A 15 -32.79 28.71 24.90
N LEU A 16 -33.50 29.04 23.84
CA LEU A 16 -33.72 28.07 22.73
C LEU A 16 -32.84 28.28 21.51
N SER A 17 -32.04 29.34 21.46
CA SER A 17 -31.22 29.65 20.29
C SER A 17 -29.77 29.13 20.39
N LEU A 18 -29.35 28.54 21.51
CA LEU A 18 -27.99 28.02 21.70
C LEU A 18 -27.85 26.49 21.51
N LEU A 19 -28.93 25.77 21.22
CA LEU A 19 -28.88 24.31 21.02
C LEU A 19 -28.85 23.86 19.55
N ALA A 20 -28.89 24.78 18.59
CA ALA A 20 -28.87 24.46 17.15
C ALA A 20 -27.49 24.57 16.49
N ALA A 21 -26.44 24.95 17.23
CA ALA A 21 -25.10 25.15 16.69
C ALA A 21 -24.12 23.99 16.94
N GLY A 22 -24.61 22.86 17.49
CA GLY A 22 -23.72 21.76 17.98
C GLY A 22 -23.62 20.52 17.09
N LEU A 23 -24.25 20.47 15.92
CA LEU A 23 -24.19 19.29 15.04
C LEU A 23 -23.53 19.62 13.70
N PHE A 24 -22.41 20.33 13.72
CA PHE A 24 -21.48 20.27 12.60
C PHE A 24 -20.71 18.98 12.77
N SER A 25 -21.29 17.86 12.29
CA SER A 25 -20.61 16.58 12.16
C SER A 25 -19.41 16.81 11.26
N LEU A 26 -18.23 16.90 11.85
CA LEU A 26 -16.95 16.78 11.15
C LEU A 26 -16.92 15.37 10.55
N SER A 27 -17.47 15.22 9.37
CA SER A 27 -17.24 14.06 8.53
C SER A 27 -15.76 14.09 8.15
N PHE A 28 -14.91 13.53 9.01
CA PHE A 28 -13.57 13.14 8.59
C PHE A 28 -13.76 12.09 7.51
N SER A 29 -13.64 12.50 6.26
CA SER A 29 -13.43 11.56 5.17
C SER A 29 -12.10 10.88 5.48
N VAL A 30 -12.15 9.69 6.06
CA VAL A 30 -11.02 8.77 6.07
C VAL A 30 -10.78 8.47 4.60
N LEU A 31 -9.79 9.14 4.01
CA LEU A 31 -9.29 8.75 2.71
C LEU A 31 -8.76 7.32 2.90
N ALA A 32 -9.48 6.35 2.39
CA ALA A 32 -9.01 4.98 2.35
C ALA A 32 -7.72 5.02 1.55
N GLU A 33 -6.60 4.77 2.24
CA GLU A 33 -5.29 4.71 1.61
C GLU A 33 -5.30 3.55 0.61
N SER A 34 -5.09 3.85 -0.68
CA SER A 34 -5.11 2.84 -1.72
C SER A 34 -3.73 2.22 -1.86
N VAL A 35 -3.67 0.89 -1.90
CA VAL A 35 -2.44 0.14 -2.15
C VAL A 35 -2.15 0.13 -3.65
N THR A 36 -0.95 0.54 -4.04
CA THR A 36 -0.50 0.52 -5.44
C THR A 36 0.44 -0.66 -5.69
N ILE A 37 0.08 -1.54 -6.60
CA ILE A 37 0.90 -2.70 -6.97
C ILE A 37 1.64 -2.40 -8.27
N GLY A 38 2.97 -2.47 -8.23
CA GLY A 38 3.85 -2.34 -9.38
C GLY A 38 4.00 -3.64 -10.15
N GLY A 39 4.23 -3.55 -11.46
CA GLY A 39 4.57 -4.66 -12.33
C GLY A 39 5.67 -4.29 -13.32
N ALA A 40 6.64 -5.19 -13.48
CA ALA A 40 7.71 -5.06 -14.45
C ALA A 40 7.21 -5.16 -15.91
N ASN A 41 8.07 -4.85 -16.87
CA ASN A 41 7.72 -4.78 -18.29
C ASN A 41 7.69 -6.15 -18.99
N PHE A 42 7.21 -7.19 -18.31
CA PHE A 42 6.97 -8.51 -18.93
C PHE A 42 5.65 -9.11 -18.43
N THR A 43 5.08 -9.97 -19.24
CA THR A 43 3.72 -10.48 -19.10
C THR A 43 3.44 -11.13 -17.74
N GLU A 44 4.36 -12.00 -17.25
CA GLU A 44 4.17 -12.71 -15.99
C GLU A 44 4.05 -11.75 -14.81
N SER A 45 4.90 -10.72 -14.73
CA SER A 45 4.84 -9.71 -13.68
C SER A 45 3.51 -8.97 -13.68
N SER A 46 2.99 -8.64 -14.87
CA SER A 46 1.67 -8.01 -15.02
C SER A 46 0.54 -8.92 -14.55
N ILE A 47 0.63 -10.22 -14.84
CA ILE A 47 -0.37 -11.22 -14.38
C ILE A 47 -0.33 -11.32 -12.86
N LEU A 48 0.86 -11.47 -12.27
CA LEU A 48 1.03 -11.56 -10.82
C LEU A 48 0.51 -10.31 -10.11
N ALA A 49 0.85 -9.12 -10.58
CA ALA A 49 0.35 -7.87 -10.03
C ALA A 49 -1.19 -7.81 -10.04
N ASN A 50 -1.84 -8.26 -11.11
CA ASN A 50 -3.30 -8.31 -11.19
C ASN A 50 -3.91 -9.39 -10.27
N ILE A 51 -3.24 -10.52 -10.05
CA ILE A 51 -3.66 -11.55 -9.09
C ILE A 51 -3.66 -10.97 -7.68
N TYR A 52 -2.57 -10.32 -7.26
CA TYR A 52 -2.49 -9.65 -5.96
C TYR A 52 -3.54 -8.55 -5.82
N ALA A 53 -3.71 -7.72 -6.84
CA ALA A 53 -4.74 -6.68 -6.84
C ALA A 53 -6.14 -7.27 -6.63
N SER A 54 -6.44 -8.38 -7.32
CA SER A 54 -7.72 -9.06 -7.20
C SER A 54 -7.93 -9.67 -5.82
N ALA A 55 -6.88 -10.24 -5.23
CA ALA A 55 -6.93 -10.81 -3.89
C ALA A 55 -7.17 -9.74 -2.80
N LEU A 56 -6.50 -8.60 -2.89
CA LEU A 56 -6.67 -7.48 -1.95
C LEU A 56 -8.04 -6.82 -2.10
N LYS A 57 -8.54 -6.62 -3.32
CA LYS A 57 -9.90 -6.11 -3.58
C LYS A 57 -10.98 -6.99 -2.97
N LYS A 58 -10.81 -8.32 -2.98
CA LYS A 58 -11.73 -9.26 -2.28
C LYS A 58 -11.73 -9.07 -0.75
N LYS A 59 -10.73 -8.41 -0.20
CA LYS A 59 -10.64 -8.03 1.22
C LYS A 59 -11.09 -6.59 1.48
N ASN A 60 -11.76 -5.96 0.52
CA ASN A 60 -12.22 -4.55 0.57
C ASN A 60 -11.07 -3.53 0.71
N ILE A 61 -9.89 -3.87 0.24
CA ILE A 61 -8.76 -2.92 0.15
C ILE A 61 -8.86 -2.23 -1.22
N GLU A 62 -8.78 -0.91 -1.23
CA GLU A 62 -8.67 -0.16 -2.48
C GLU A 62 -7.31 -0.39 -3.10
N VAL A 63 -7.27 -0.80 -4.37
CA VAL A 63 -6.02 -1.17 -5.05
C VAL A 63 -5.95 -0.54 -6.43
N LYS A 64 -4.79 0.06 -6.70
CA LYS A 64 -4.34 0.52 -8.01
C LYS A 64 -3.24 -0.40 -8.54
N THR A 65 -3.08 -0.47 -9.86
CA THR A 65 -1.96 -1.18 -10.48
C THR A 65 -1.17 -0.23 -11.38
N ARG A 66 0.15 -0.31 -11.33
CA ARG A 66 1.08 0.37 -12.23
C ARG A 66 1.92 -0.69 -12.91
N LEU A 67 1.56 -1.03 -14.13
CA LEU A 67 2.19 -2.09 -14.93
C LEU A 67 3.20 -1.49 -15.91
N ASN A 68 4.08 -2.35 -16.45
CA ASN A 68 5.10 -1.98 -17.43
C ASN A 68 6.05 -0.88 -16.96
N LEU A 69 6.39 -0.87 -15.67
CA LEU A 69 7.28 0.15 -15.09
C LEU A 69 8.73 0.05 -15.56
N GLY A 70 9.13 -1.08 -16.13
CA GLY A 70 10.50 -1.33 -16.55
C GLY A 70 11.13 -2.50 -15.80
N ASN A 71 12.44 -2.42 -15.62
CA ASN A 71 13.24 -3.40 -14.88
C ASN A 71 13.44 -2.96 -13.40
N ARG A 72 14.28 -3.70 -12.65
CA ARG A 72 14.53 -3.45 -11.22
C ARG A 72 15.09 -2.08 -10.93
N GLU A 73 15.93 -1.55 -11.82
CA GLU A 73 16.53 -0.21 -11.69
C GLU A 73 15.48 0.91 -11.68
N ILE A 74 14.28 0.66 -12.19
CA ILE A 74 13.13 1.59 -12.15
C ILE A 74 12.18 1.23 -11.01
N ILE A 75 11.86 -0.05 -10.85
CA ILE A 75 10.84 -0.51 -9.90
C ILE A 75 11.27 -0.31 -8.45
N LEU A 76 12.53 -0.63 -8.11
CA LEU A 76 12.98 -0.53 -6.72
C LEU A 76 13.06 0.92 -6.22
N PRO A 77 13.51 1.90 -6.99
CA PRO A 77 13.33 3.31 -6.64
C PRO A 77 11.88 3.74 -6.47
N ALA A 78 10.95 3.28 -7.33
CA ALA A 78 9.53 3.57 -7.21
C ALA A 78 8.92 2.97 -5.94
N LEU A 79 9.32 1.75 -5.55
CA LEU A 79 8.94 1.15 -4.27
C LEU A 79 9.51 1.94 -3.09
N LYS A 80 10.76 2.34 -3.15
CA LYS A 80 11.42 3.12 -2.10
C LYS A 80 10.82 4.49 -1.89
N SER A 81 10.35 5.14 -2.96
CA SER A 81 9.71 6.45 -2.88
C SER A 81 8.24 6.40 -2.46
N GLY A 82 7.64 5.21 -2.33
CA GLY A 82 6.21 5.04 -2.07
C GLY A 82 5.32 5.32 -3.30
N GLU A 83 5.90 5.35 -4.49
CA GLU A 83 5.15 5.46 -5.75
C GLU A 83 4.38 4.17 -6.07
N ILE A 84 4.88 3.06 -5.61
CA ILE A 84 4.23 1.75 -5.50
C ILE A 84 4.47 1.19 -4.11
N ASP A 85 3.56 0.36 -3.61
CA ASP A 85 3.60 -0.22 -2.26
C ASP A 85 3.98 -1.69 -2.27
N ILE A 86 3.67 -2.40 -3.34
CA ILE A 86 3.91 -3.83 -3.50
C ILE A 86 4.44 -4.11 -4.90
N VAL A 87 5.41 -5.00 -5.00
CA VAL A 87 5.86 -5.55 -6.28
C VAL A 87 6.12 -7.05 -6.16
N PRO A 88 5.58 -7.88 -7.09
CA PRO A 88 5.98 -9.29 -7.22
C PRO A 88 7.42 -9.37 -7.72
N GLU A 89 8.25 -10.13 -7.04
CA GLU A 89 9.66 -10.28 -7.36
C GLU A 89 10.15 -11.73 -7.25
N TYR A 90 11.29 -12.02 -7.86
CA TYR A 90 11.93 -13.33 -7.83
C TYR A 90 13.08 -13.28 -6.84
N LEU A 91 13.02 -14.08 -5.77
CA LEU A 91 13.98 -14.07 -4.67
C LEU A 91 15.44 -14.14 -5.13
N GLY A 92 15.77 -15.12 -5.98
CA GLY A 92 17.16 -15.30 -6.45
C GLY A 92 17.65 -14.15 -7.32
N ALA A 93 16.80 -13.60 -8.16
CA ALA A 93 17.15 -12.49 -9.02
C ALA A 93 17.28 -11.17 -8.22
N LEU A 94 16.44 -10.98 -7.20
CA LEU A 94 16.53 -9.83 -6.31
C LEU A 94 17.76 -9.93 -5.41
N LEU A 95 18.06 -11.11 -4.87
CA LEU A 95 19.28 -11.33 -4.10
C LEU A 95 20.53 -11.04 -4.95
N ASN A 96 20.59 -11.56 -6.17
CA ASN A 96 21.72 -11.30 -7.06
C ASN A 96 21.87 -9.82 -7.45
N TYR A 97 20.78 -9.06 -7.46
CA TYR A 97 20.82 -7.61 -7.67
C TYR A 97 21.51 -6.88 -6.52
N TYR A 98 21.25 -7.29 -5.27
CA TYR A 98 21.86 -6.69 -4.08
C TYR A 98 23.22 -7.29 -3.72
N ASP A 99 23.37 -8.61 -3.91
CA ASP A 99 24.63 -9.34 -3.68
C ASP A 99 24.92 -10.28 -4.86
N GLY A 100 25.63 -9.78 -5.86
CA GLY A 100 26.03 -10.53 -7.04
C GLY A 100 27.07 -11.64 -6.77
N LYS A 101 27.49 -11.85 -5.53
CA LYS A 101 28.47 -12.91 -5.14
C LYS A 101 27.77 -14.07 -4.43
N THR A 102 26.48 -14.00 -4.19
CA THR A 102 25.75 -15.08 -3.51
C THR A 102 25.93 -16.42 -4.21
N GLN A 103 26.07 -17.49 -3.43
CA GLN A 103 26.07 -18.89 -3.88
C GLN A 103 24.80 -19.64 -3.41
N ALA A 104 23.87 -18.94 -2.79
CA ALA A 104 22.63 -19.52 -2.30
C ALA A 104 21.75 -20.00 -3.46
N THR A 105 21.30 -21.25 -3.39
CA THR A 105 20.42 -21.86 -4.39
C THR A 105 19.12 -22.40 -3.80
N ARG A 106 19.12 -22.78 -2.52
CA ARG A 106 17.91 -23.23 -1.82
C ARG A 106 17.06 -22.01 -1.45
N GLN A 107 15.76 -22.08 -1.62
CA GLN A 107 14.83 -20.99 -1.31
C GLN A 107 15.01 -20.43 0.11
N SER A 108 15.21 -21.30 1.11
CA SER A 108 15.46 -20.87 2.50
C SER A 108 16.71 -20.01 2.64
N ASP A 109 17.80 -20.39 1.99
CA ASP A 109 19.07 -19.70 2.08
C ASP A 109 19.01 -18.36 1.32
N VAL A 110 18.41 -18.38 0.12
CA VAL A 110 18.17 -17.17 -0.68
C VAL A 110 17.32 -16.17 0.11
N SER A 111 16.23 -16.61 0.75
CA SER A 111 15.39 -15.74 1.57
C SER A 111 16.15 -15.17 2.77
N ALA A 112 16.95 -16.00 3.45
CA ALA A 112 17.72 -15.58 4.62
C ALA A 112 18.85 -14.60 4.25
N GLU A 113 19.51 -14.78 3.10
CA GLU A 113 20.53 -13.86 2.61
C GLU A 113 19.90 -12.56 2.11
N LEU A 114 18.79 -12.63 1.36
CA LEU A 114 18.07 -11.47 0.88
C LEU A 114 17.61 -10.58 2.04
N ALA A 115 17.08 -11.16 3.11
CA ALA A 115 16.65 -10.43 4.29
C ALA A 115 17.77 -9.63 4.96
N LYS A 116 19.05 -10.02 4.78
CA LYS A 116 20.21 -9.30 5.34
C LYS A 116 20.63 -8.10 4.49
N VAL A 117 20.42 -8.16 3.18
CA VAL A 117 20.89 -7.15 2.21
C VAL A 117 19.76 -6.24 1.73
N LEU A 118 18.52 -6.59 2.03
CA LEU A 118 17.36 -5.78 1.67
C LEU A 118 17.39 -4.44 2.44
N PRO A 119 17.09 -3.31 1.81
CA PRO A 119 16.94 -2.03 2.52
C PRO A 119 15.97 -2.12 3.68
N ALA A 120 16.25 -1.41 4.77
CA ALA A 120 15.47 -1.49 6.02
C ALA A 120 14.01 -0.99 5.89
N ASP A 121 13.73 -0.22 4.86
CA ASP A 121 12.40 0.29 4.48
C ASP A 121 11.60 -0.71 3.64
N PHE A 122 12.18 -1.86 3.27
CA PHE A 122 11.50 -2.91 2.54
C PHE A 122 11.17 -4.10 3.45
N THR A 123 10.04 -4.72 3.19
CA THR A 123 9.62 -5.95 3.86
C THR A 123 9.51 -7.08 2.84
N LEU A 124 10.22 -8.17 3.10
CA LEU A 124 10.05 -9.42 2.34
C LEU A 124 8.87 -10.19 2.92
N LEU A 125 7.86 -10.44 2.09
CA LEU A 125 6.72 -11.29 2.45
C LEU A 125 7.08 -12.76 2.24
N ASP A 126 6.22 -13.66 2.75
CA ASP A 126 6.40 -15.10 2.59
C ASP A 126 6.50 -15.49 1.10
N PRO A 127 7.52 -16.25 0.73
CA PRO A 127 7.71 -16.64 -0.66
C PRO A 127 6.67 -17.67 -1.10
N SER A 128 6.20 -17.52 -2.34
CA SER A 128 5.38 -18.54 -2.99
C SER A 128 6.17 -19.84 -3.17
N PRO A 129 5.51 -21.02 -3.10
CA PRO A 129 6.14 -22.29 -3.47
C PRO A 129 6.40 -22.42 -4.98
N ALA A 130 5.85 -21.53 -5.80
CA ALA A 130 6.10 -21.51 -7.24
C ALA A 130 7.55 -21.18 -7.54
N THR A 131 8.14 -21.88 -8.51
CA THR A 131 9.51 -21.65 -8.96
C THR A 131 9.56 -21.28 -10.44
N SER A 132 10.47 -20.37 -10.79
CA SER A 132 10.82 -20.05 -12.18
C SER A 132 12.29 -20.38 -12.38
N ILE A 133 12.58 -21.26 -13.35
CA ILE A 133 13.94 -21.75 -13.63
C ILE A 133 14.30 -21.37 -15.07
N THR A 134 15.48 -20.79 -15.23
CA THR A 134 16.05 -20.59 -16.57
C THR A 134 16.57 -21.93 -17.12
N ALA A 135 16.17 -22.30 -18.32
CA ALA A 135 16.63 -23.48 -19.00
C ALA A 135 17.10 -23.16 -20.43
N TRP A 136 18.02 -23.96 -20.94
CA TRP A 136 18.44 -23.88 -22.33
C TRP A 136 17.56 -24.83 -23.18
N ALA A 137 16.98 -24.30 -24.23
CA ALA A 137 16.29 -25.10 -25.22
C ALA A 137 17.18 -25.20 -26.46
N VAL A 138 17.42 -26.41 -26.97
CA VAL A 138 18.15 -26.68 -28.20
C VAL A 138 17.24 -27.39 -29.20
N ARG A 139 17.54 -27.22 -30.46
CA ARG A 139 16.86 -27.94 -31.52
C ARG A 139 17.31 -29.40 -31.51
N ALA A 140 16.34 -30.32 -31.55
CA ALA A 140 16.57 -31.75 -31.72
C ALA A 140 17.03 -32.09 -33.14
#